data_008b5e2e756a846afd30b93e87866c68
#
_entry.id   008b5e2e756a846afd30b93e87866c68
#
_cell.length_a   1.000
_cell.length_b   1.000
_cell.length_c   1.000
_cell.angle_alpha   90.00
_cell.angle_beta   90.00
_cell.angle_gamma   90.00
#
_symmetry.space_group_name_H-M   'P 1'
#
loop_
_entity.id
_entity.type
_entity.pdbx_description
1 polymer ?
#
loop_
_entity_poly.entity_id
_entity_poly.type
_entity_poly.pdbx_seq_one_letter_code
_entity_poly.pdbx_strand_id
1 'polypeptide(L)'
;IGRPALTAKESVQWLYFGYLGAVKEQNGAAMSLGRVSTFLDIYFERDLRNGLTTETELQELIDHFVMKLRTVRFLRTPDYNALFSGDPTWVTEVIGGMSADGRTLVTKSSYRFLHTLSNLGAAPEPNLTVLWSEHLPENFKQFCAKVSSDTSSIQYENDDLMRPIYGDDYAIACCVSVMRIGKQMQFFGARVNLAKTLLYAINGGKDEKSGDQVAPNFAPITSEYLDYQEVNDRLQQMMAWLAKAYINTLNVIHYMHDKYCYERIEMALHDRDVYRTMACGIAGLSVVTDSLSAIKYAKVKVIRNEQGLAVDYETEGEYPKYGNNDDRVDNMAIDIVARFMNEIRKHPTYRHAVPTQSVLTITSNVVYGKKTGNTPDGRRAGEPFAPGANPMHGRDSCGAIASLSSVAKLPYSDCQDGISNTFSIVPTALGRQESDRTNNLVGLLDGYFHDGGHHINVNALDRNTLLDAMDHPENYPQLTIRVSGYAVNFIKLTREQQLDVIKRTFHERV
;
A
#
# COMPACT_ATOMS: atom_id res chain seq x y z
N ILE A 1 26.82 -23.77 5.51
CA ILE A 1 25.60 -23.86 4.68
C ILE A 1 25.37 -25.29 4.15
N GLY A 2 26.35 -26.16 4.10
CA GLY A 2 26.20 -27.53 3.59
C GLY A 2 25.42 -28.50 4.50
N ARG A 3 24.85 -28.04 5.62
CA ARG A 3 24.07 -28.80 6.59
C ARG A 3 22.99 -27.92 7.25
N PRO A 4 21.96 -28.48 7.88
CA PRO A 4 21.00 -27.73 8.68
C PRO A 4 21.69 -26.91 9.78
N ALA A 5 21.10 -25.78 10.13
CA ALA A 5 21.56 -24.94 11.22
C ALA A 5 21.44 -25.67 12.56
N LEU A 6 22.45 -25.57 13.41
CA LEU A 6 22.50 -26.17 14.73
C LEU A 6 22.43 -25.17 15.89
N THR A 7 22.60 -23.88 15.62
CA THR A 7 22.58 -22.82 16.63
C THR A 7 21.75 -21.62 16.16
N ALA A 8 21.39 -20.76 17.11
CA ALA A 8 20.73 -19.47 16.84
C ALA A 8 21.51 -18.65 15.80
N LYS A 9 22.82 -18.51 15.98
CA LYS A 9 23.70 -17.78 15.06
C LYS A 9 23.71 -18.39 13.65
N GLU A 10 23.79 -19.72 13.56
CA GLU A 10 23.75 -20.41 12.27
C GLU A 10 22.40 -20.26 11.58
N SER A 11 21.28 -20.28 12.31
CA SER A 11 19.95 -20.11 11.72
C SER A 11 19.77 -18.73 11.08
N VAL A 12 20.22 -17.67 11.75
CA VAL A 12 20.20 -16.31 11.19
C VAL A 12 21.16 -16.20 10.00
N GLN A 13 22.34 -16.78 10.08
CA GLN A 13 23.33 -16.77 8.99
C GLN A 13 22.81 -17.52 7.75
N TRP A 14 22.14 -18.63 7.95
CA TRP A 14 21.53 -19.45 6.90
C TRP A 14 20.41 -18.66 6.19
N LEU A 15 19.54 -18.06 6.98
CA LEU A 15 18.46 -17.19 6.47
C LEU A 15 19.03 -16.04 5.64
N TYR A 16 20.06 -15.35 6.15
CA TYR A 16 20.67 -14.22 5.46
C TYR A 16 21.34 -14.64 4.13
N PHE A 17 22.01 -15.78 4.07
CA PHE A 17 22.58 -16.27 2.83
C PHE A 17 21.52 -16.71 1.81
N GLY A 18 20.42 -17.32 2.28
CA GLY A 18 19.28 -17.63 1.41
C GLY A 18 18.67 -16.35 0.81
N TYR A 19 18.48 -15.33 1.65
CA TYR A 19 18.01 -14.01 1.22
C TYR A 19 18.96 -13.38 0.19
N LEU A 20 20.28 -13.36 0.43
CA LEU A 20 21.24 -12.80 -0.51
C LEU A 20 21.26 -13.57 -1.85
N GLY A 21 21.12 -14.89 -1.81
CA GLY A 21 21.01 -15.70 -3.02
C GLY A 21 19.80 -15.31 -3.86
N ALA A 22 18.64 -15.19 -3.24
CA ALA A 22 17.41 -14.79 -3.90
C ALA A 22 17.48 -13.33 -4.45
N VAL A 23 18.00 -12.39 -3.66
CA VAL A 23 18.21 -11.00 -4.10
C VAL A 23 19.15 -10.91 -5.29
N LYS A 24 20.23 -11.72 -5.29
CA LYS A 24 21.20 -11.75 -6.37
C LYS A 24 20.60 -12.22 -7.70
N GLU A 25 19.76 -13.24 -7.67
CA GLU A 25 19.10 -13.76 -8.86
C GLU A 25 17.99 -12.79 -9.36
N GLN A 26 17.19 -12.27 -8.45
CA GLN A 26 16.09 -11.38 -8.80
C GLN A 26 16.57 -10.01 -9.29
N ASN A 27 17.53 -9.42 -8.60
CA ASN A 27 18.02 -8.04 -8.79
C ASN A 27 16.90 -7.01 -9.08
N GLY A 28 15.75 -7.21 -8.46
CA GLY A 28 14.54 -6.41 -8.67
C GLY A 28 14.09 -5.71 -7.39
N ALA A 29 12.86 -5.24 -7.41
CA ALA A 29 12.19 -4.70 -6.26
C ALA A 29 11.56 -5.81 -5.43
N ALA A 30 11.59 -5.67 -4.10
CA ALA A 30 10.81 -6.46 -3.15
C ALA A 30 11.25 -7.93 -3.00
N MET A 31 12.07 -8.17 -2.01
CA MET A 31 12.38 -9.51 -1.54
C MET A 31 11.94 -9.64 -0.08
N SER A 32 10.72 -10.15 0.14
CA SER A 32 10.15 -10.33 1.47
C SER A 32 10.72 -11.56 2.17
N LEU A 33 10.89 -11.47 3.49
CA LEU A 33 11.45 -12.56 4.29
C LEU A 33 10.40 -13.56 4.76
N GLY A 34 9.20 -13.10 5.05
CA GLY A 34 8.15 -13.89 5.68
C GLY A 34 8.02 -13.63 7.17
N ARG A 35 7.58 -14.63 7.95
CA ARG A 35 7.48 -14.56 9.40
C ARG A 35 8.68 -15.25 10.05
N VAL A 36 9.87 -14.64 9.90
CA VAL A 36 11.10 -15.28 10.37
C VAL A 36 11.25 -15.23 11.88
N SER A 37 10.57 -14.30 12.58
CA SER A 37 10.57 -14.21 14.03
C SER A 37 10.10 -15.50 14.72
N THR A 38 9.02 -16.10 14.21
CA THR A 38 8.48 -17.37 14.73
C THR A 38 9.43 -18.55 14.44
N PHE A 39 9.99 -18.57 13.23
CA PHE A 39 10.96 -19.60 12.83
C PHE A 39 12.25 -19.54 13.65
N LEU A 40 12.84 -18.36 13.80
CA LEU A 40 14.10 -18.19 14.53
C LEU A 40 13.97 -18.53 16.01
N ASP A 41 12.81 -18.30 16.60
CA ASP A 41 12.56 -18.56 18.02
C ASP A 41 12.70 -20.05 18.38
N ILE A 42 12.50 -20.96 17.44
CA ILE A 42 12.76 -22.41 17.65
C ILE A 42 14.22 -22.65 18.03
N TYR A 43 15.14 -21.99 17.35
CA TYR A 43 16.58 -22.09 17.63
C TYR A 43 16.97 -21.26 18.86
N PHE A 44 16.43 -20.09 19.01
CA PHE A 44 16.74 -19.15 20.09
C PHE A 44 16.35 -19.71 21.44
N GLU A 45 15.13 -20.18 21.60
CA GLU A 45 14.64 -20.77 22.84
C GLU A 45 15.37 -22.08 23.20
N ARG A 46 15.76 -22.86 22.20
CA ARG A 46 16.58 -24.05 22.42
C ARG A 46 17.96 -23.69 22.96
N ASP A 47 18.63 -22.73 22.34
CA ASP A 47 19.99 -22.35 22.73
C ASP A 47 20.00 -21.62 24.11
N LEU A 48 18.98 -20.81 24.40
CA LEU A 48 18.78 -20.22 25.74
C LEU A 48 18.63 -21.30 26.80
N ARG A 49 17.76 -22.29 26.59
CA ARG A 49 17.55 -23.40 27.56
C ARG A 49 18.80 -24.23 27.77
N ASN A 50 19.64 -24.35 26.77
CA ASN A 50 20.90 -25.09 26.85
C ASN A 50 22.08 -24.23 27.36
N GLY A 51 21.86 -22.97 27.71
CA GLY A 51 22.91 -22.05 28.18
C GLY A 51 23.97 -21.73 27.13
N LEU A 52 23.66 -21.89 25.84
CA LEU A 52 24.56 -21.62 24.71
C LEU A 52 24.57 -20.16 24.28
N THR A 53 23.60 -19.37 24.71
CA THR A 53 23.45 -17.94 24.43
C THR A 53 22.66 -17.24 25.51
N THR A 54 22.66 -15.91 25.47
CA THR A 54 21.92 -15.04 26.39
C THR A 54 20.87 -14.21 25.62
N GLU A 55 19.90 -13.62 26.33
CA GLU A 55 18.90 -12.73 25.74
C GLU A 55 19.56 -11.52 25.04
N THR A 56 20.62 -10.97 25.64
CA THR A 56 21.38 -9.85 25.05
C THR A 56 22.07 -10.23 23.75
N GLU A 57 22.73 -11.39 23.70
CA GLU A 57 23.38 -11.89 22.48
C GLU A 57 22.37 -12.17 21.36
N LEU A 58 21.18 -12.65 21.70
CA LEU A 58 20.13 -12.86 20.72
C LEU A 58 19.54 -11.54 20.17
N GLN A 59 19.40 -10.53 21.01
CA GLN A 59 19.03 -9.19 20.55
C GLN A 59 20.11 -8.62 19.63
N GLU A 60 21.37 -8.70 20.02
CA GLU A 60 22.50 -8.25 19.21
C GLU A 60 22.56 -8.97 17.85
N LEU A 61 22.26 -10.27 17.84
CA LEU A 61 22.19 -11.07 16.61
C LEU A 61 21.10 -10.56 15.63
N ILE A 62 19.91 -10.22 16.18
CA ILE A 62 18.82 -9.63 15.37
C ILE A 62 19.18 -8.22 14.91
N ASP A 63 19.79 -7.40 15.78
CA ASP A 63 20.26 -6.05 15.40
C ASP A 63 21.26 -6.11 14.24
N HIS A 64 22.24 -7.02 14.32
CA HIS A 64 23.20 -7.24 13.22
C HIS A 64 22.52 -7.75 11.94
N PHE A 65 21.52 -8.62 12.06
CA PHE A 65 20.75 -9.07 10.89
C PHE A 65 20.02 -7.91 10.22
N VAL A 66 19.32 -7.09 11.02
CA VAL A 66 18.61 -5.91 10.52
C VAL A 66 19.57 -4.88 9.90
N MET A 67 20.74 -4.65 10.50
CA MET A 67 21.77 -3.79 9.90
C MET A 67 22.19 -4.29 8.51
N LYS A 68 22.42 -5.59 8.36
CA LYS A 68 22.77 -6.20 7.07
C LYS A 68 21.65 -6.06 6.05
N LEU A 69 20.38 -6.21 6.44
CA LEU A 69 19.24 -5.97 5.54
C LEU A 69 19.20 -4.50 5.08
N ARG A 70 19.52 -3.54 5.96
CA ARG A 70 19.59 -2.11 5.63
C ARG A 70 20.73 -1.76 4.66
N THR A 71 21.73 -2.61 4.49
CA THR A 71 22.88 -2.38 3.60
C THR A 71 22.72 -3.00 2.21
N VAL A 72 21.79 -3.92 2.03
CA VAL A 72 21.49 -4.53 0.71
C VAL A 72 20.97 -3.48 -0.26
N ARG A 73 21.42 -3.55 -1.52
CA ARG A 73 20.96 -2.65 -2.59
C ARG A 73 20.74 -3.44 -3.87
N PHE A 74 19.82 -2.94 -4.69
CA PHE A 74 19.58 -3.41 -6.06
C PHE A 74 20.23 -2.46 -7.07
N LEU A 75 20.58 -2.98 -8.24
CA LEU A 75 20.97 -2.15 -9.37
C LEU A 75 19.69 -1.55 -10.00
N ARG A 76 19.58 -0.24 -9.96
CA ARG A 76 18.43 0.51 -10.51
C ARG A 76 18.90 1.72 -11.29
N THR A 77 18.08 2.13 -12.26
CA THR A 77 18.32 3.38 -12.99
C THR A 77 18.03 4.60 -12.09
N PRO A 78 18.67 5.75 -12.35
CA PRO A 78 18.37 6.99 -11.61
C PRO A 78 16.87 7.37 -11.66
N ASP A 79 16.23 7.20 -12.82
CA ASP A 79 14.81 7.50 -12.98
C ASP A 79 13.91 6.62 -12.09
N TYR A 80 14.27 5.34 -11.95
CA TYR A 80 13.57 4.45 -11.05
C TYR A 80 13.72 4.89 -9.58
N ASN A 81 14.94 5.23 -9.17
CA ASN A 81 15.20 5.70 -7.81
C ASN A 81 14.48 7.02 -7.50
N ALA A 82 14.42 7.95 -8.47
CA ALA A 82 13.68 9.20 -8.33
C ALA A 82 12.17 8.95 -8.15
N LEU A 83 11.60 8.01 -8.90
CA LEU A 83 10.18 7.65 -8.80
C LEU A 83 9.80 7.12 -7.40
N PHE A 84 10.68 6.32 -6.78
CA PHE A 84 10.43 5.66 -5.50
C PHE A 84 11.13 6.32 -4.30
N SER A 85 11.65 7.52 -4.47
CA SER A 85 12.23 8.31 -3.37
C SER A 85 13.48 7.69 -2.75
N GLY A 86 14.43 7.36 -3.55
CA GLY A 86 15.68 6.72 -3.16
C GLY A 86 15.73 5.27 -3.61
N ASP A 87 16.28 4.41 -2.79
CA ASP A 87 16.51 3.01 -3.12
C ASP A 87 15.82 2.06 -2.13
N PRO A 88 14.47 2.02 -2.09
CA PRO A 88 13.76 1.10 -1.22
C PRO A 88 13.99 -0.34 -1.70
N THR A 89 14.29 -1.23 -0.76
CA THR A 89 14.50 -2.65 -1.04
C THR A 89 13.22 -3.47 -0.81
N TRP A 90 12.25 -2.89 -0.09
CA TRP A 90 10.98 -3.53 0.32
C TRP A 90 11.22 -4.93 0.91
N VAL A 91 12.16 -5.00 1.84
CA VAL A 91 12.40 -6.20 2.63
C VAL A 91 11.32 -6.26 3.71
N THR A 92 10.26 -7.00 3.44
CA THR A 92 9.15 -7.10 4.39
C THR A 92 9.34 -8.29 5.31
N GLU A 93 9.34 -8.03 6.61
CA GLU A 93 9.28 -9.00 7.68
C GLU A 93 7.92 -8.88 8.37
N VAL A 94 7.16 -9.98 8.43
CA VAL A 94 5.89 -10.01 9.14
C VAL A 94 6.08 -10.56 10.56
N ILE A 95 5.40 -9.96 11.52
CA ILE A 95 5.42 -10.36 12.94
C ILE A 95 3.99 -10.45 13.47
N GLY A 96 3.77 -11.22 14.50
CA GLY A 96 2.43 -11.40 15.08
C GLY A 96 1.55 -12.36 14.26
N GLY A 97 0.26 -12.10 14.25
CA GLY A 97 -0.75 -12.98 13.66
C GLY A 97 -1.09 -14.18 14.53
N MET A 98 -2.06 -14.97 14.05
CA MET A 98 -2.58 -16.14 14.73
C MET A 98 -2.40 -17.38 13.89
N SER A 99 -2.18 -18.52 14.53
CA SER A 99 -2.21 -19.83 13.87
C SER A 99 -3.66 -20.26 13.56
N ALA A 100 -3.80 -21.18 12.64
CA ALA A 100 -5.11 -21.76 12.27
C ALA A 100 -5.81 -22.46 13.45
N ASP A 101 -5.07 -22.88 14.47
CA ASP A 101 -5.62 -23.49 15.69
C ASP A 101 -5.93 -22.45 16.80
N GLY A 102 -5.83 -21.17 16.53
CA GLY A 102 -6.17 -20.07 17.44
C GLY A 102 -5.05 -19.66 18.40
N ARG A 103 -3.85 -20.26 18.31
CA ARG A 103 -2.69 -19.80 19.10
C ARG A 103 -2.08 -18.56 18.49
N THR A 104 -1.58 -17.66 19.33
CA THR A 104 -0.79 -16.53 18.82
C THR A 104 0.56 -17.01 18.27
N LEU A 105 1.00 -16.37 17.18
CA LEU A 105 2.33 -16.57 16.60
C LEU A 105 3.33 -15.49 17.05
N VAL A 106 2.93 -14.67 18.00
CA VAL A 106 3.84 -13.74 18.69
C VAL A 106 4.85 -14.53 19.52
N THR A 107 6.11 -14.24 19.30
CA THR A 107 7.25 -14.84 20.04
C THR A 107 8.12 -13.75 20.63
N LYS A 108 9.10 -14.11 21.46
CA LYS A 108 10.10 -13.15 21.96
C LYS A 108 10.82 -12.45 20.80
N SER A 109 11.06 -13.17 19.70
CA SER A 109 11.71 -12.58 18.52
C SER A 109 10.83 -11.56 17.80
N SER A 110 9.50 -11.62 17.93
CA SER A 110 8.62 -10.54 17.47
C SER A 110 8.95 -9.22 18.18
N TYR A 111 9.16 -9.27 19.50
CA TYR A 111 9.59 -8.11 20.29
C TYR A 111 11.02 -7.68 19.93
N ARG A 112 11.95 -8.65 19.70
CA ARG A 112 13.34 -8.33 19.32
C ARG A 112 13.41 -7.57 18.01
N PHE A 113 12.61 -7.95 17.00
CA PHE A 113 12.52 -7.19 15.74
C PHE A 113 12.01 -5.77 15.95
N LEU A 114 10.95 -5.59 16.74
CA LEU A 114 10.44 -4.24 17.08
C LEU A 114 11.48 -3.43 17.86
N HIS A 115 12.21 -4.06 18.77
CA HIS A 115 13.21 -3.40 19.61
C HIS A 115 14.43 -2.91 18.81
N THR A 116 14.67 -3.47 17.61
CA THR A 116 15.72 -2.93 16.72
C THR A 116 15.49 -1.47 16.35
N LEU A 117 14.24 -1.00 16.33
CA LEU A 117 13.91 0.41 16.07
C LEU A 117 14.34 1.35 17.21
N SER A 118 14.45 0.82 18.45
CA SER A 118 15.04 1.56 19.56
C SER A 118 16.56 1.50 19.53
N ASN A 119 17.16 0.32 19.27
CA ASN A 119 18.60 0.13 19.30
C ASN A 119 19.32 0.79 18.10
N LEU A 120 18.73 0.70 16.92
CA LEU A 120 19.33 1.17 15.65
C LEU A 120 18.67 2.45 15.11
N GLY A 121 17.64 2.93 15.80
CA GLY A 121 16.83 4.07 15.37
C GLY A 121 15.80 3.75 14.30
N ALA A 122 14.87 4.69 14.12
CA ALA A 122 13.82 4.63 13.11
C ALA A 122 14.41 4.44 11.70
N ALA A 123 13.80 3.58 10.91
CA ALA A 123 14.23 3.32 9.54
C ALA A 123 13.11 2.72 8.69
N PRO A 124 13.14 2.94 7.37
CA PRO A 124 12.17 2.34 6.45
C PRO A 124 12.34 0.84 6.25
N GLU A 125 13.54 0.30 6.50
CA GLU A 125 13.87 -1.10 6.27
C GLU A 125 14.41 -1.82 7.53
N PRO A 126 14.08 -3.10 7.74
CA PRO A 126 13.07 -3.85 7.00
C PRO A 126 11.67 -3.23 7.16
N ASN A 127 10.77 -3.44 6.18
CA ASN A 127 9.38 -3.01 6.28
C ASN A 127 8.65 -3.95 7.26
N LEU A 128 8.69 -3.60 8.55
CA LEU A 128 8.05 -4.40 9.60
C LEU A 128 6.54 -4.29 9.49
N THR A 129 5.89 -5.44 9.28
CA THR A 129 4.44 -5.54 9.16
C THR A 129 3.87 -6.38 10.30
N VAL A 130 3.02 -5.78 11.12
CA VAL A 130 2.29 -6.48 12.17
C VAL A 130 1.03 -7.09 11.58
N LEU A 131 0.92 -8.41 11.62
CA LEU A 131 -0.31 -9.12 11.31
C LEU A 131 -1.24 -8.99 12.51
N TRP A 132 -2.20 -8.07 12.39
CA TRP A 132 -3.09 -7.70 13.48
C TRP A 132 -4.29 -8.61 13.58
N SER A 133 -4.59 -9.05 14.80
CA SER A 133 -5.82 -9.78 15.15
C SER A 133 -6.37 -9.25 16.45
N GLU A 134 -7.68 -9.27 16.63
CA GLU A 134 -8.32 -8.94 17.90
C GLU A 134 -7.83 -9.84 19.05
N HIS A 135 -7.39 -11.06 18.71
CA HIS A 135 -6.92 -12.06 19.66
C HIS A 135 -5.42 -11.99 20.00
N LEU A 136 -4.69 -11.02 19.49
CA LEU A 136 -3.29 -10.81 19.88
C LEU A 136 -3.17 -10.45 21.37
N PRO A 137 -2.06 -10.85 22.04
CA PRO A 137 -1.80 -10.43 23.40
C PRO A 137 -1.81 -8.91 23.56
N GLU A 138 -2.53 -8.40 24.55
CA GLU A 138 -2.71 -6.97 24.78
C GLU A 138 -1.38 -6.22 24.93
N ASN A 139 -0.43 -6.78 25.68
CA ASN A 139 0.89 -6.20 25.83
C ASN A 139 1.68 -6.10 24.51
N PHE A 140 1.44 -7.01 23.57
CA PHE A 140 2.04 -6.94 22.24
C PHE A 140 1.40 -5.83 21.40
N LYS A 141 0.06 -5.71 21.42
CA LYS A 141 -0.67 -4.62 20.77
C LYS A 141 -0.17 -3.26 21.27
N GLN A 142 -0.07 -3.09 22.59
CA GLN A 142 0.41 -1.85 23.21
C GLN A 142 1.85 -1.54 22.81
N PHE A 143 2.73 -2.55 22.79
CA PHE A 143 4.12 -2.36 22.37
C PHE A 143 4.22 -1.94 20.90
N CYS A 144 3.46 -2.56 20.01
CA CYS A 144 3.38 -2.16 18.61
C CYS A 144 2.88 -0.70 18.45
N ALA A 145 1.81 -0.33 19.14
CA ALA A 145 1.26 1.01 19.12
C ALA A 145 2.26 2.06 19.62
N LYS A 146 3.00 1.76 20.71
CA LYS A 146 4.07 2.62 21.21
C LYS A 146 5.17 2.81 20.16
N VAL A 147 5.71 1.71 19.60
CA VAL A 147 6.76 1.76 18.57
C VAL A 147 6.29 2.54 17.34
N SER A 148 5.03 2.37 16.94
CA SER A 148 4.43 3.12 15.82
C SER A 148 4.39 4.62 16.09
N SER A 149 3.98 5.01 17.29
CA SER A 149 3.93 6.41 17.71
C SER A 149 5.31 7.06 17.79
N ASP A 150 6.32 6.29 18.20
CA ASP A 150 7.68 6.81 18.37
C ASP A 150 8.49 6.88 17.07
N THR A 151 8.19 6.02 16.08
CA THR A 151 9.10 5.82 14.94
C THR A 151 8.46 5.95 13.55
N SER A 152 7.15 5.82 13.41
CA SER A 152 6.44 5.68 12.12
C SER A 152 7.06 4.64 11.17
N SER A 153 7.70 3.58 11.73
CA SER A 153 8.49 2.61 10.97
C SER A 153 7.79 1.28 10.72
N ILE A 154 6.60 1.06 11.30
CA ILE A 154 5.85 -0.19 11.16
C ILE A 154 4.49 0.05 10.51
N GLN A 155 3.93 -1.00 9.92
CA GLN A 155 2.58 -1.02 9.35
C GLN A 155 1.79 -2.19 9.91
N TYR A 156 0.49 -2.20 9.65
CA TYR A 156 -0.43 -3.20 10.15
C TYR A 156 -1.28 -3.78 9.03
N GLU A 157 -1.54 -5.08 9.09
CA GLU A 157 -2.45 -5.77 8.20
C GLU A 157 -3.37 -6.73 8.94
N ASN A 158 -4.57 -6.89 8.45
CA ASN A 158 -5.67 -7.62 9.10
C ASN A 158 -5.51 -9.13 8.95
N ASP A 159 -4.93 -9.78 9.95
CA ASP A 159 -4.77 -11.23 9.96
C ASP A 159 -6.12 -11.98 9.97
N ASP A 160 -7.11 -11.44 10.67
CA ASP A 160 -8.44 -12.06 10.77
C ASP A 160 -9.21 -12.04 9.44
N LEU A 161 -8.94 -11.05 8.59
CA LEU A 161 -9.46 -10.99 7.23
C LEU A 161 -8.71 -11.92 6.26
N MET A 162 -7.38 -12.04 6.41
CA MET A 162 -6.51 -12.74 5.47
C MET A 162 -6.36 -14.23 5.80
N ARG A 163 -6.20 -14.60 7.07
CA ARG A 163 -5.98 -15.98 7.51
C ARG A 163 -7.03 -16.98 7.01
N PRO A 164 -8.34 -16.69 6.99
CA PRO A 164 -9.33 -17.62 6.44
C PRO A 164 -9.11 -17.95 4.96
N ILE A 165 -8.48 -17.06 4.20
CA ILE A 165 -8.23 -17.23 2.75
C ILE A 165 -6.90 -17.94 2.49
N TYR A 166 -5.84 -17.54 3.22
CA TYR A 166 -4.46 -17.92 2.92
C TYR A 166 -3.88 -18.97 3.86
N GLY A 167 -4.56 -19.29 4.97
CA GLY A 167 -4.00 -20.09 6.06
C GLY A 167 -3.12 -19.22 6.97
N ASP A 168 -2.26 -19.83 7.77
CA ASP A 168 -1.41 -19.14 8.73
C ASP A 168 0.08 -19.04 8.29
N ASP A 169 0.44 -19.67 7.15
CA ASP A 169 1.79 -19.63 6.59
C ASP A 169 1.83 -18.75 5.33
N TYR A 170 1.67 -17.46 5.56
CA TYR A 170 1.76 -16.43 4.53
C TYR A 170 2.64 -15.27 4.99
N ALA A 171 3.09 -14.49 4.02
CA ALA A 171 3.83 -13.26 4.21
C ALA A 171 3.21 -12.12 3.41
N ILE A 172 3.70 -10.93 3.66
CA ILE A 172 3.36 -9.76 2.87
C ILE A 172 4.49 -9.51 1.86
N ALA A 173 4.14 -9.57 0.60
CA ALA A 173 5.05 -9.27 -0.48
C ALA A 173 5.11 -7.76 -0.71
N CYS A 174 6.29 -7.18 -0.67
CA CYS A 174 6.54 -5.76 -0.93
C CYS A 174 5.82 -4.86 0.11
N CYS A 175 4.63 -4.37 -0.25
CA CYS A 175 3.89 -3.36 0.50
C CYS A 175 2.70 -3.96 1.26
N VAL A 176 1.78 -4.61 0.55
CA VAL A 176 0.45 -4.99 1.07
C VAL A 176 -0.09 -6.30 0.48
N SER A 177 0.64 -6.97 -0.42
CA SER A 177 0.12 -8.15 -1.11
C SER A 177 0.37 -9.41 -0.29
N VAL A 178 -0.68 -10.16 0.01
CA VAL A 178 -0.59 -11.42 0.74
C VAL A 178 -0.12 -12.54 -0.18
N MET A 179 0.86 -13.34 0.28
CA MET A 179 1.36 -14.48 -0.47
C MET A 179 1.67 -15.67 0.44
N ARG A 180 1.21 -16.86 0.06
CA ARG A 180 1.59 -18.12 0.72
C ARG A 180 3.05 -18.41 0.45
N ILE A 181 3.84 -18.63 1.52
CA ILE A 181 5.28 -18.83 1.42
C ILE A 181 5.59 -20.12 0.67
N GLY A 182 6.42 -20.03 -0.37
CA GLY A 182 6.85 -21.17 -1.19
C GLY A 182 5.76 -21.83 -2.05
N LYS A 183 4.52 -21.32 -2.05
CA LYS A 183 3.37 -21.93 -2.73
C LYS A 183 2.66 -21.01 -3.71
N GLN A 184 3.00 -19.74 -3.69
CA GLN A 184 2.36 -18.73 -4.52
C GLN A 184 3.42 -17.84 -5.17
N MET A 185 3.19 -17.47 -6.42
CA MET A 185 3.95 -16.44 -7.10
C MET A 185 3.00 -15.42 -7.71
N GLN A 186 3.47 -14.19 -7.86
CA GLN A 186 2.68 -13.10 -8.39
C GLN A 186 3.34 -12.53 -9.64
N PHE A 187 2.60 -12.51 -10.74
CA PHE A 187 2.93 -11.65 -11.87
C PHE A 187 2.56 -10.22 -11.50
N PHE A 188 3.58 -9.39 -11.27
CA PHE A 188 3.38 -8.02 -10.85
C PHE A 188 3.09 -7.11 -12.05
N GLY A 189 2.10 -6.22 -11.91
CA GLY A 189 1.68 -5.28 -12.94
C GLY A 189 1.81 -3.82 -12.53
N ALA A 190 1.73 -2.95 -13.54
CA ALA A 190 1.57 -1.52 -13.34
C ALA A 190 0.14 -1.21 -12.91
N ARG A 191 -0.10 0.03 -12.50
CA ARG A 191 -1.44 0.50 -12.13
C ARG A 191 -2.05 1.32 -13.25
N VAL A 192 -3.37 1.20 -13.41
CA VAL A 192 -4.13 2.06 -14.32
C VAL A 192 -4.61 3.32 -13.61
N ASN A 193 -4.68 4.42 -14.36
CA ASN A 193 -5.15 5.71 -13.87
C ASN A 193 -6.66 5.85 -14.14
N LEU A 194 -7.49 5.57 -13.15
CA LEU A 194 -8.94 5.64 -13.30
C LEU A 194 -9.47 7.07 -13.44
N ALA A 195 -8.82 8.07 -12.84
CA ALA A 195 -9.21 9.46 -13.03
C ALA A 195 -9.03 9.91 -14.49
N LYS A 196 -7.94 9.49 -15.13
CA LYS A 196 -7.70 9.71 -16.55
C LYS A 196 -8.74 8.95 -17.40
N THR A 197 -9.10 7.74 -16.98
CA THR A 197 -10.14 6.93 -17.63
C THR A 197 -11.51 7.63 -17.63
N LEU A 198 -11.86 8.31 -16.53
CA LEU A 198 -13.07 9.14 -16.46
C LEU A 198 -13.00 10.30 -17.45
N LEU A 199 -11.86 10.99 -17.55
CA LEU A 199 -11.69 12.09 -18.52
C LEU A 199 -11.75 11.59 -19.96
N TYR A 200 -11.21 10.41 -20.24
CA TYR A 200 -11.38 9.76 -21.55
C TYR A 200 -12.84 9.40 -21.84
N ALA A 201 -13.59 8.94 -20.83
CA ALA A 201 -15.01 8.64 -20.97
C ALA A 201 -15.82 9.90 -21.36
N ILE A 202 -15.52 11.04 -20.74
CA ILE A 202 -16.14 12.33 -21.06
C ILE A 202 -15.75 12.81 -22.47
N ASN A 203 -14.48 12.64 -22.87
CA ASN A 203 -13.92 13.13 -24.12
C ASN A 203 -13.96 12.12 -25.28
N GLY A 204 -14.73 11.02 -25.18
CA GLY A 204 -14.88 10.05 -26.26
C GLY A 204 -13.59 9.31 -26.62
N GLY A 205 -12.73 9.04 -25.63
CA GLY A 205 -11.46 8.34 -25.78
C GLY A 205 -10.26 9.23 -26.09
N LYS A 206 -10.44 10.55 -26.10
CA LYS A 206 -9.36 11.51 -26.31
C LYS A 206 -8.71 11.94 -25.01
N ASP A 207 -7.40 12.14 -25.06
CA ASP A 207 -6.63 12.73 -23.95
C ASP A 207 -6.97 14.23 -23.80
N GLU A 208 -7.36 14.63 -22.60
CA GLU A 208 -7.79 16.01 -22.30
C GLU A 208 -6.65 17.04 -22.36
N LYS A 209 -5.39 16.58 -22.34
CA LYS A 209 -4.20 17.46 -22.38
C LYS A 209 -3.61 17.57 -23.77
N SER A 210 -3.46 16.45 -24.49
CA SER A 210 -2.84 16.43 -25.83
C SER A 210 -3.85 16.47 -26.98
N GLY A 211 -5.09 16.05 -26.72
CA GLY A 211 -6.12 15.90 -27.76
C GLY A 211 -6.02 14.62 -28.59
N ASP A 212 -5.01 13.79 -28.31
CA ASP A 212 -4.78 12.55 -29.03
C ASP A 212 -5.88 11.51 -28.75
N GLN A 213 -6.26 10.74 -29.77
CA GLN A 213 -7.15 9.59 -29.61
C GLN A 213 -6.38 8.42 -28.99
N VAL A 214 -6.57 8.18 -27.69
CA VAL A 214 -5.87 7.15 -26.92
C VAL A 214 -6.68 5.85 -26.83
N ALA A 215 -7.99 5.96 -26.62
CA ALA A 215 -8.93 4.84 -26.58
C ALA A 215 -9.73 4.76 -27.88
N PRO A 216 -10.52 3.68 -28.11
CA PRO A 216 -11.44 3.64 -29.24
C PRO A 216 -12.32 4.89 -29.29
N ASN A 217 -12.73 5.28 -30.51
CA ASN A 217 -13.56 6.47 -30.72
C ASN A 217 -14.99 6.23 -30.20
N PHE A 218 -15.20 6.47 -28.92
CA PHE A 218 -16.52 6.53 -28.31
C PHE A 218 -17.17 7.89 -28.56
N ALA A 219 -18.49 7.97 -28.51
CA ALA A 219 -19.17 9.25 -28.62
C ALA A 219 -18.83 10.13 -27.38
N PRO A 220 -18.28 11.34 -27.58
CA PRO A 220 -18.01 12.24 -26.46
C PRO A 220 -19.31 12.77 -25.85
N ILE A 221 -19.25 13.16 -24.58
CA ILE A 221 -20.34 13.90 -23.93
C ILE A 221 -20.26 15.35 -24.39
N THR A 222 -21.33 15.85 -24.99
CA THR A 222 -21.37 17.21 -25.55
C THR A 222 -22.23 18.19 -24.77
N SER A 223 -22.99 17.71 -23.80
CA SER A 223 -23.86 18.53 -22.93
C SER A 223 -23.06 19.61 -22.17
N GLU A 224 -23.69 20.74 -21.90
CA GLU A 224 -23.10 21.83 -21.10
C GLU A 224 -22.89 21.41 -19.65
N TYR A 225 -23.81 20.62 -19.13
CA TYR A 225 -23.74 20.04 -17.78
C TYR A 225 -23.65 18.53 -17.87
N LEU A 226 -22.86 17.93 -16.96
CA LEU A 226 -22.72 16.47 -16.91
C LEU A 226 -23.97 15.82 -16.28
N ASP A 227 -24.49 14.80 -16.96
CA ASP A 227 -25.50 13.89 -16.42
C ASP A 227 -24.83 12.67 -15.81
N TYR A 228 -25.26 12.31 -14.60
CA TYR A 228 -24.64 11.18 -13.86
C TYR A 228 -24.78 9.86 -14.61
N GLN A 229 -25.96 9.56 -15.14
CA GLN A 229 -26.18 8.27 -15.81
C GLN A 229 -25.36 8.17 -17.10
N GLU A 230 -25.32 9.23 -17.91
CA GLU A 230 -24.52 9.28 -19.12
C GLU A 230 -23.03 9.09 -18.83
N VAL A 231 -22.48 9.84 -17.85
CA VAL A 231 -21.06 9.72 -17.47
C VAL A 231 -20.74 8.34 -16.94
N ASN A 232 -21.61 7.77 -16.09
CA ASN A 232 -21.41 6.44 -15.50
C ASN A 232 -21.44 5.34 -16.57
N ASP A 233 -22.33 5.41 -17.55
CA ASP A 233 -22.39 4.46 -18.67
C ASP A 233 -21.17 4.56 -19.57
N ARG A 234 -20.69 5.78 -19.87
CA ARG A 234 -19.45 5.99 -20.62
C ARG A 234 -18.22 5.51 -19.87
N LEU A 235 -18.17 5.74 -18.57
CA LEU A 235 -17.08 5.22 -17.71
C LEU A 235 -17.07 3.69 -17.73
N GLN A 236 -18.22 3.02 -17.65
CA GLN A 236 -18.30 1.56 -17.73
C GLN A 236 -17.76 1.03 -19.07
N GLN A 237 -18.12 1.65 -20.18
CA GLN A 237 -17.60 1.29 -21.51
C GLN A 237 -16.08 1.47 -21.58
N MET A 238 -15.58 2.56 -21.02
CA MET A 238 -14.14 2.87 -20.99
C MET A 238 -13.36 1.90 -20.10
N MET A 239 -13.91 1.54 -18.92
CA MET A 239 -13.32 0.53 -18.04
C MET A 239 -13.25 -0.85 -18.68
N ALA A 240 -14.27 -1.26 -19.45
CA ALA A 240 -14.25 -2.52 -20.19
C ALA A 240 -13.15 -2.57 -21.24
N TRP A 241 -12.98 -1.49 -22.00
CA TRP A 241 -11.85 -1.36 -22.95
C TRP A 241 -10.50 -1.37 -22.23
N LEU A 242 -10.37 -0.59 -21.16
CA LEU A 242 -9.15 -0.47 -20.39
C LEU A 242 -8.73 -1.82 -19.79
N ALA A 243 -9.65 -2.58 -19.20
CA ALA A 243 -9.38 -3.90 -18.63
C ALA A 243 -8.80 -4.86 -19.68
N LYS A 244 -9.36 -4.86 -20.91
CA LYS A 244 -8.84 -5.66 -22.02
C LYS A 244 -7.43 -5.23 -22.43
N ALA A 245 -7.21 -3.95 -22.61
CA ALA A 245 -5.89 -3.41 -22.98
C ALA A 245 -4.84 -3.70 -21.88
N TYR A 246 -5.24 -3.54 -20.64
CA TYR A 246 -4.39 -3.75 -19.48
C TYR A 246 -3.94 -5.22 -19.34
N ILE A 247 -4.88 -6.17 -19.35
CA ILE A 247 -4.55 -7.60 -19.26
C ILE A 247 -3.71 -8.05 -20.46
N ASN A 248 -4.02 -7.60 -21.68
CA ASN A 248 -3.21 -7.92 -22.85
C ASN A 248 -1.77 -7.40 -22.70
N THR A 249 -1.60 -6.18 -22.20
CA THR A 249 -0.28 -5.60 -21.97
C THR A 249 0.49 -6.40 -20.92
N LEU A 250 -0.13 -6.75 -19.79
CA LEU A 250 0.51 -7.58 -18.75
C LEU A 250 0.88 -8.96 -19.29
N ASN A 251 0.01 -9.59 -20.08
CA ASN A 251 0.31 -10.89 -20.71
C ASN A 251 1.56 -10.82 -21.59
N VAL A 252 1.70 -9.76 -22.39
CA VAL A 252 2.89 -9.56 -23.25
C VAL A 252 4.14 -9.33 -22.40
N ILE A 253 4.06 -8.49 -21.37
CA ILE A 253 5.19 -8.21 -20.47
C ILE A 253 5.68 -9.52 -19.83
N HIS A 254 4.79 -10.29 -19.22
CA HIS A 254 5.17 -11.52 -18.53
C HIS A 254 5.64 -12.63 -19.47
N TYR A 255 5.04 -12.74 -20.65
CA TYR A 255 5.56 -13.61 -21.71
C TYR A 255 7.01 -13.23 -22.10
N MET A 256 7.29 -11.94 -22.24
CA MET A 256 8.64 -11.46 -22.60
C MET A 256 9.66 -11.71 -21.49
N HIS A 257 9.27 -11.53 -20.22
CA HIS A 257 10.14 -11.89 -19.10
C HIS A 257 10.45 -13.39 -19.08
N ASP A 258 9.43 -14.20 -19.27
CA ASP A 258 9.54 -15.66 -19.20
C ASP A 258 10.31 -16.27 -20.37
N LYS A 259 10.38 -15.57 -21.50
CA LYS A 259 11.29 -15.90 -22.60
C LYS A 259 12.76 -16.01 -22.14
N TYR A 260 13.12 -15.29 -21.09
CA TYR A 260 14.45 -15.33 -20.47
C TYR A 260 14.47 -16.17 -19.17
N CYS A 261 13.51 -17.08 -19.01
CA CYS A 261 13.40 -17.99 -17.87
C CYS A 261 13.21 -17.29 -16.51
N TYR A 262 12.65 -16.10 -16.49
CA TYR A 262 12.48 -15.30 -15.27
C TYR A 262 11.66 -16.03 -14.19
N GLU A 263 10.48 -16.53 -14.51
CA GLU A 263 9.65 -17.28 -13.55
C GLU A 263 10.41 -18.51 -13.01
N ARG A 264 11.12 -19.23 -13.86
CA ARG A 264 11.87 -20.43 -13.46
C ARG A 264 12.96 -20.13 -12.43
N ILE A 265 13.59 -18.98 -12.54
CA ILE A 265 14.61 -18.52 -11.58
C ILE A 265 13.94 -18.17 -10.25
N GLU A 266 12.86 -17.38 -10.29
CA GLU A 266 12.13 -16.95 -9.10
C GLU A 266 11.53 -18.13 -8.30
N MET A 267 11.24 -19.23 -8.96
CA MET A 267 10.59 -20.38 -8.35
C MET A 267 11.55 -21.42 -7.76
N ALA A 268 12.85 -21.12 -7.65
CA ALA A 268 13.85 -22.07 -7.15
C ALA A 268 13.57 -22.60 -5.73
N LEU A 269 12.86 -21.83 -4.90
CA LEU A 269 12.49 -22.17 -3.53
C LEU A 269 11.00 -22.48 -3.35
N HIS A 270 10.26 -22.67 -4.44
CA HIS A 270 8.83 -22.96 -4.42
C HIS A 270 8.52 -24.45 -4.48
N ASP A 271 7.32 -24.81 -4.03
CA ASP A 271 6.75 -26.14 -4.22
C ASP A 271 6.54 -26.43 -5.71
N ARG A 272 6.30 -27.72 -6.04
CA ARG A 272 6.04 -28.13 -7.42
C ARG A 272 4.78 -27.47 -8.00
N ASP A 273 3.72 -27.41 -7.23
CA ASP A 273 2.42 -26.89 -7.65
C ASP A 273 2.26 -25.47 -7.11
N VAL A 274 2.49 -24.47 -7.95
CA VAL A 274 2.49 -23.05 -7.57
C VAL A 274 1.19 -22.39 -8.00
N TYR A 275 0.52 -21.73 -7.06
CA TYR A 275 -0.63 -20.87 -7.32
C TYR A 275 -0.15 -19.53 -7.88
N ARG A 276 -0.61 -19.18 -9.07
CA ARG A 276 -0.19 -17.95 -9.75
C ARG A 276 -1.27 -16.88 -9.64
N THR A 277 -0.89 -15.69 -9.25
CA THR A 277 -1.72 -14.49 -9.31
C THR A 277 -1.15 -13.47 -10.28
N MET A 278 -2.00 -12.59 -10.81
CA MET A 278 -1.61 -11.45 -11.62
C MET A 278 -2.13 -10.18 -10.95
N ALA A 279 -1.20 -9.38 -10.46
CA ALA A 279 -1.51 -8.14 -9.76
C ALA A 279 -1.97 -7.07 -10.74
N CYS A 280 -3.22 -6.66 -10.63
CA CYS A 280 -3.79 -5.53 -11.33
C CYS A 280 -4.01 -4.40 -10.32
N GLY A 281 -3.63 -3.17 -10.62
CA GLY A 281 -3.77 -2.08 -9.66
C GLY A 281 -4.51 -0.88 -10.25
N ILE A 282 -5.16 -0.13 -9.37
CA ILE A 282 -5.84 1.13 -9.71
C ILE A 282 -5.27 2.29 -8.92
N ALA A 283 -5.24 3.47 -9.56
CA ALA A 283 -4.89 4.75 -8.96
C ALA A 283 -6.00 5.77 -9.22
N GLY A 284 -6.22 6.67 -8.26
CA GLY A 284 -7.19 7.75 -8.37
C GLY A 284 -8.63 7.37 -8.00
N LEU A 285 -8.82 6.33 -7.16
CA LEU A 285 -10.14 5.90 -6.71
C LEU A 285 -10.93 7.07 -6.10
N SER A 286 -10.36 7.78 -5.13
CA SER A 286 -11.01 8.92 -4.46
C SER A 286 -11.37 10.06 -5.43
N VAL A 287 -10.54 10.32 -6.44
CA VAL A 287 -10.81 11.34 -7.47
C VAL A 287 -12.02 10.96 -8.31
N VAL A 288 -12.10 9.71 -8.78
CA VAL A 288 -13.25 9.24 -9.58
C VAL A 288 -14.51 9.21 -8.74
N THR A 289 -14.41 8.71 -7.52
CA THR A 289 -15.53 8.64 -6.57
C THR A 289 -16.12 10.01 -6.29
N ASP A 290 -15.28 10.98 -5.91
CA ASP A 290 -15.71 12.36 -5.64
C ASP A 290 -16.23 13.05 -6.90
N SER A 291 -15.63 12.78 -8.08
CA SER A 291 -16.12 13.32 -9.34
C SER A 291 -17.53 12.82 -9.69
N LEU A 292 -17.77 11.51 -9.52
CA LEU A 292 -19.11 10.94 -9.73
C LEU A 292 -20.11 11.46 -8.70
N SER A 293 -19.69 11.66 -7.45
CA SER A 293 -20.50 12.27 -6.41
C SER A 293 -20.86 13.72 -6.76
N ALA A 294 -19.89 14.51 -7.22
CA ALA A 294 -20.13 15.88 -7.66
C ALA A 294 -21.14 15.95 -8.81
N ILE A 295 -20.98 15.08 -9.81
CA ILE A 295 -21.88 15.01 -10.96
C ILE A 295 -23.30 14.60 -10.55
N LYS A 296 -23.44 13.72 -9.54
CA LYS A 296 -24.74 13.21 -9.09
C LYS A 296 -25.48 14.18 -8.16
N TYR A 297 -24.77 14.86 -7.28
CA TYR A 297 -25.39 15.63 -6.18
C TYR A 297 -25.22 17.15 -6.29
N ALA A 298 -24.32 17.61 -7.14
CA ALA A 298 -24.13 19.02 -7.45
C ALA A 298 -24.40 19.28 -8.94
N LYS A 299 -24.09 20.46 -9.42
CA LYS A 299 -24.25 20.86 -10.80
C LYS A 299 -22.86 21.10 -11.41
N VAL A 300 -22.44 20.22 -12.32
CA VAL A 300 -21.10 20.27 -12.93
C VAL A 300 -21.20 20.77 -14.36
N LYS A 301 -20.74 22.00 -14.60
CA LYS A 301 -20.63 22.61 -15.92
C LYS A 301 -19.30 22.26 -16.55
N VAL A 302 -19.34 21.91 -17.83
CA VAL A 302 -18.14 21.54 -18.61
C VAL A 302 -17.60 22.75 -19.35
N ILE A 303 -16.32 23.04 -19.18
CA ILE A 303 -15.59 24.04 -19.96
C ILE A 303 -14.79 23.34 -21.03
N ARG A 304 -15.02 23.73 -22.29
CA ARG A 304 -14.37 23.13 -23.46
C ARG A 304 -13.40 24.10 -24.11
N ASN A 305 -12.33 23.54 -24.67
CA ASN A 305 -11.40 24.30 -25.51
C ASN A 305 -11.95 24.44 -26.95
N GLU A 306 -11.20 25.12 -27.81
CA GLU A 306 -11.56 25.35 -29.20
C GLU A 306 -11.75 24.05 -30.01
N GLN A 307 -11.18 22.95 -29.59
CA GLN A 307 -11.29 21.61 -30.20
C GLN A 307 -12.50 20.83 -29.67
N GLY A 308 -13.28 21.42 -28.76
CA GLY A 308 -14.45 20.80 -28.13
C GLY A 308 -14.11 19.81 -27.00
N LEU A 309 -12.84 19.72 -26.58
CA LEU A 309 -12.43 18.87 -25.46
C LEU A 309 -12.83 19.48 -24.12
N ALA A 310 -13.41 18.68 -23.25
CA ALA A 310 -13.64 19.04 -21.86
C ALA A 310 -12.28 19.12 -21.13
N VAL A 311 -11.88 20.33 -20.75
CA VAL A 311 -10.57 20.63 -20.15
C VAL A 311 -10.66 21.20 -18.75
N ASP A 312 -11.85 21.70 -18.35
CA ASP A 312 -12.11 22.19 -17.00
C ASP A 312 -13.58 22.01 -16.63
N TYR A 313 -13.86 22.17 -15.32
CA TYR A 313 -15.18 21.96 -14.75
C TYR A 313 -15.47 23.02 -13.69
N GLU A 314 -16.68 23.56 -13.71
CA GLU A 314 -17.25 24.43 -12.66
C GLU A 314 -18.31 23.64 -11.90
N THR A 315 -18.08 23.41 -10.60
CA THR A 315 -18.97 22.62 -9.76
C THR A 315 -19.69 23.57 -8.79
N GLU A 316 -21.00 23.65 -8.91
CA GLU A 316 -21.88 24.47 -8.09
C GLU A 316 -22.75 23.59 -7.19
N GLY A 317 -22.70 23.85 -5.89
CA GLY A 317 -23.44 23.10 -4.88
C GLY A 317 -22.55 22.16 -4.05
N GLU A 318 -23.14 21.63 -2.98
CA GLU A 318 -22.48 20.69 -2.07
C GLU A 318 -22.74 19.25 -2.49
N TYR A 319 -21.75 18.38 -2.29
CA TYR A 319 -21.85 16.96 -2.57
C TYR A 319 -21.09 16.12 -1.52
N PRO A 320 -21.51 14.87 -1.26
CA PRO A 320 -20.81 13.97 -0.37
C PRO A 320 -19.38 13.70 -0.87
N LYS A 321 -18.40 13.74 0.03
CA LYS A 321 -16.98 13.47 -0.27
C LYS A 321 -16.55 12.19 0.42
N TYR A 322 -15.84 11.36 -0.31
CA TYR A 322 -15.29 10.10 0.20
C TYR A 322 -14.37 10.35 1.41
N GLY A 323 -14.45 9.47 2.41
CA GLY A 323 -13.69 9.60 3.67
C GLY A 323 -14.46 10.23 4.82
N ASN A 324 -15.78 10.34 4.73
CA ASN A 324 -16.63 10.93 5.77
C ASN A 324 -17.69 9.97 6.30
N ASN A 325 -17.52 8.66 6.05
CA ASN A 325 -18.47 7.60 6.42
C ASN A 325 -19.91 7.87 5.88
N ASP A 326 -19.99 8.36 4.65
CA ASP A 326 -21.24 8.64 3.96
C ASP A 326 -21.49 7.58 2.88
N ASP A 327 -22.49 6.72 3.11
CA ASP A 327 -22.81 5.62 2.21
C ASP A 327 -23.19 6.06 0.79
N ARG A 328 -23.64 7.31 0.60
CA ARG A 328 -23.96 7.85 -0.72
C ARG A 328 -22.73 7.89 -1.65
N VAL A 329 -21.55 8.15 -1.09
CA VAL A 329 -20.29 8.23 -1.83
C VAL A 329 -19.41 7.00 -1.59
N ASP A 330 -19.41 6.41 -0.40
CA ASP A 330 -18.64 5.20 -0.09
C ASP A 330 -19.07 4.02 -0.98
N ASN A 331 -20.41 3.87 -1.21
CA ASN A 331 -20.93 2.87 -2.14
C ASN A 331 -20.51 3.10 -3.61
N MET A 332 -20.20 4.33 -4.01
CA MET A 332 -19.63 4.59 -5.34
C MET A 332 -18.20 4.06 -5.44
N ALA A 333 -17.40 4.23 -4.38
CA ALA A 333 -16.04 3.69 -4.35
C ALA A 333 -16.05 2.15 -4.43
N ILE A 334 -16.91 1.51 -3.65
CA ILE A 334 -17.13 0.05 -3.67
C ILE A 334 -17.54 -0.42 -5.07
N ASP A 335 -18.50 0.25 -5.69
CA ASP A 335 -19.01 -0.09 -7.02
C ASP A 335 -17.92 0.04 -8.11
N ILE A 336 -17.13 1.11 -8.09
CA ILE A 336 -16.02 1.32 -9.04
C ILE A 336 -15.02 0.17 -8.96
N VAL A 337 -14.60 -0.20 -7.75
CA VAL A 337 -13.65 -1.27 -7.50
C VAL A 337 -14.19 -2.61 -8.00
N ALA A 338 -15.43 -2.95 -7.63
CA ALA A 338 -16.07 -4.21 -8.02
C ALA A 338 -16.29 -4.30 -9.54
N ARG A 339 -16.78 -3.23 -10.17
CA ARG A 339 -17.00 -3.19 -11.62
C ARG A 339 -15.70 -3.36 -12.40
N PHE A 340 -14.63 -2.65 -12.02
CA PHE A 340 -13.37 -2.78 -12.73
C PHE A 340 -12.76 -4.18 -12.58
N MET A 341 -12.81 -4.76 -11.38
CA MET A 341 -12.37 -6.14 -11.16
C MET A 341 -13.20 -7.15 -11.96
N ASN A 342 -14.51 -6.95 -12.07
CA ASN A 342 -15.37 -7.79 -12.90
C ASN A 342 -15.01 -7.69 -14.39
N GLU A 343 -14.62 -6.51 -14.88
CA GLU A 343 -14.13 -6.39 -16.27
C GLU A 343 -12.78 -7.12 -16.45
N ILE A 344 -11.86 -6.99 -15.51
CA ILE A 344 -10.57 -7.69 -15.54
C ILE A 344 -10.76 -9.21 -15.63
N ARG A 345 -11.65 -9.78 -14.81
CA ARG A 345 -11.93 -11.22 -14.75
C ARG A 345 -12.48 -11.83 -16.07
N LYS A 346 -12.94 -11.02 -17.01
CA LYS A 346 -13.42 -11.49 -18.33
C LYS A 346 -12.29 -11.88 -19.28
N HIS A 347 -11.05 -11.53 -18.98
CA HIS A 347 -9.93 -11.69 -19.91
C HIS A 347 -8.98 -12.81 -19.46
N PRO A 348 -8.48 -13.63 -20.42
CA PRO A 348 -7.51 -14.68 -20.13
C PRO A 348 -6.17 -14.06 -19.73
N THR A 349 -5.57 -14.63 -18.71
CA THR A 349 -4.29 -14.20 -18.14
C THR A 349 -3.15 -15.14 -18.52
N TYR A 350 -1.94 -14.64 -18.54
CA TYR A 350 -0.74 -15.43 -18.80
C TYR A 350 -0.63 -16.57 -17.78
N ARG A 351 -0.39 -17.80 -18.29
CA ARG A 351 -0.32 -19.05 -17.49
C ARG A 351 -1.52 -19.26 -16.56
N HIS A 352 -2.69 -18.78 -16.94
CA HIS A 352 -3.93 -18.90 -16.16
C HIS A 352 -3.80 -18.35 -14.73
N ALA A 353 -2.95 -17.32 -14.55
CA ALA A 353 -2.83 -16.64 -13.26
C ALA A 353 -4.17 -16.02 -12.85
N VAL A 354 -4.53 -16.14 -11.59
CA VAL A 354 -5.74 -15.53 -11.05
C VAL A 354 -5.52 -14.02 -10.93
N PRO A 355 -6.33 -13.18 -11.61
CA PRO A 355 -6.17 -11.75 -11.49
C PRO A 355 -6.60 -11.29 -10.09
N THR A 356 -5.80 -10.43 -9.49
CA THR A 356 -6.07 -9.73 -8.23
C THR A 356 -5.99 -8.24 -8.47
N GLN A 357 -6.65 -7.44 -7.64
CA GLN A 357 -6.62 -5.98 -7.75
C GLN A 357 -6.06 -5.35 -6.49
N SER A 358 -5.34 -4.25 -6.65
CA SER A 358 -4.92 -3.40 -5.54
C SER A 358 -5.42 -1.96 -5.69
N VAL A 359 -5.67 -1.34 -4.55
CA VAL A 359 -5.85 0.12 -4.43
C VAL A 359 -4.61 0.66 -3.73
N LEU A 360 -3.57 0.90 -4.52
CA LEU A 360 -2.24 1.25 -4.02
C LEU A 360 -1.52 2.12 -5.05
N THR A 361 -0.86 3.20 -4.65
CA THR A 361 -0.13 4.10 -5.57
C THR A 361 1.37 4.15 -5.34
N ILE A 362 1.86 3.72 -4.19
CA ILE A 362 3.25 3.99 -3.78
C ILE A 362 3.45 5.53 -3.77
N THR A 363 4.61 6.06 -4.14
CA THR A 363 4.86 7.50 -4.35
C THR A 363 4.48 8.00 -5.74
N SER A 364 3.98 7.12 -6.61
CA SER A 364 3.57 7.48 -7.97
C SER A 364 2.27 8.29 -8.06
N ASN A 365 1.54 8.48 -6.93
CA ASN A 365 0.38 9.36 -6.85
C ASN A 365 0.69 10.78 -7.38
N VAL A 366 1.88 11.30 -7.14
CA VAL A 366 2.36 12.58 -7.68
C VAL A 366 2.45 12.55 -9.21
N VAL A 367 3.02 11.47 -9.76
CA VAL A 367 3.17 11.31 -11.22
C VAL A 367 1.81 11.15 -11.92
N TYR A 368 0.89 10.38 -11.33
CA TYR A 368 -0.47 10.26 -11.85
C TYR A 368 -1.18 11.62 -11.88
N GLY A 369 -1.07 12.40 -10.80
CA GLY A 369 -1.63 13.74 -10.74
C GLY A 369 -1.07 14.67 -11.81
N LYS A 370 0.25 14.70 -12.02
CA LYS A 370 0.91 15.51 -13.06
C LYS A 370 0.41 15.22 -14.47
N LYS A 371 0.05 13.96 -14.74
CA LYS A 371 -0.41 13.52 -16.06
C LYS A 371 -1.91 13.66 -16.27
N THR A 372 -2.67 14.04 -15.25
CA THR A 372 -4.13 14.15 -15.28
C THR A 372 -4.57 15.62 -15.27
N GLY A 373 -5.49 15.98 -16.17
CA GLY A 373 -6.12 17.29 -16.27
C GLY A 373 -7.01 17.63 -15.06
N ASN A 374 -7.75 18.72 -15.13
CA ASN A 374 -8.77 19.08 -14.15
C ASN A 374 -9.86 18.01 -14.10
N THR A 375 -10.45 17.78 -12.93
CA THR A 375 -11.48 16.76 -12.71
C THR A 375 -12.74 17.35 -12.10
N PRO A 376 -13.92 16.74 -12.33
CA PRO A 376 -15.22 17.28 -11.89
C PRO A 376 -15.36 17.52 -10.39
N ASP A 377 -14.57 16.84 -9.56
CA ASP A 377 -14.49 17.01 -8.12
C ASP A 377 -13.73 18.27 -7.68
N GLY A 378 -13.24 19.08 -8.63
CA GLY A 378 -12.49 20.31 -8.37
C GLY A 378 -10.99 20.13 -8.19
N ARG A 379 -10.42 18.90 -8.31
CA ARG A 379 -8.97 18.70 -8.33
C ARG A 379 -8.36 19.36 -9.56
N ARG A 380 -7.31 20.14 -9.39
CA ARG A 380 -6.64 20.84 -10.49
C ARG A 380 -5.59 19.98 -11.19
N ALA A 381 -5.37 20.28 -12.48
CA ALA A 381 -4.34 19.64 -13.26
C ALA A 381 -2.97 19.73 -12.59
N GLY A 382 -2.27 18.61 -12.49
CA GLY A 382 -0.97 18.54 -11.84
C GLY A 382 -0.99 18.29 -10.33
N GLU A 383 -2.11 18.49 -9.65
CA GLU A 383 -2.22 18.13 -8.23
C GLU A 383 -2.09 16.62 -8.02
N PRO A 384 -1.31 16.16 -7.01
CA PRO A 384 -1.21 14.74 -6.67
C PRO A 384 -2.56 14.10 -6.39
N PHE A 385 -2.68 12.80 -6.67
CA PHE A 385 -3.78 12.01 -6.14
C PHE A 385 -3.55 11.71 -4.66
N ALA A 386 -4.60 11.36 -3.93
CA ALA A 386 -4.42 10.73 -2.63
C ALA A 386 -3.70 9.38 -2.79
N PRO A 387 -2.85 8.97 -1.84
CA PRO A 387 -2.15 7.69 -1.90
C PRO A 387 -3.12 6.52 -1.66
N GLY A 388 -3.06 5.49 -2.51
CA GLY A 388 -3.84 4.27 -2.35
C GLY A 388 -5.35 4.53 -2.25
N ALA A 389 -5.95 4.02 -1.20
CA ALA A 389 -7.39 4.13 -0.92
C ALA A 389 -7.77 5.36 -0.08
N ASN A 390 -6.81 6.23 0.22
CA ASN A 390 -7.06 7.42 1.01
C ASN A 390 -8.07 8.36 0.35
N PRO A 391 -8.88 9.06 1.15
CA PRO A 391 -9.60 10.24 0.69
C PRO A 391 -8.67 11.31 0.15
N MET A 392 -9.15 12.16 -0.75
CA MET A 392 -8.39 13.32 -1.21
C MET A 392 -8.09 14.26 -0.04
N HIS A 393 -6.90 14.85 -0.08
CA HIS A 393 -6.37 15.71 0.99
C HIS A 393 -7.35 16.78 1.43
N GLY A 394 -7.63 16.84 2.72
CA GLY A 394 -8.53 17.82 3.35
C GLY A 394 -10.01 17.60 3.08
N ARG A 395 -10.43 16.50 2.46
CA ARG A 395 -11.85 16.20 2.20
C ARG A 395 -12.49 15.34 3.27
N ASP A 396 -11.73 14.59 4.02
CA ASP A 396 -12.13 13.76 5.16
C ASP A 396 -12.25 14.60 6.43
N SER A 397 -13.26 15.46 6.46
CA SER A 397 -13.44 16.49 7.50
C SER A 397 -14.23 16.02 8.73
N CYS A 398 -14.84 14.82 8.68
CA CYS A 398 -15.64 14.28 9.79
C CYS A 398 -14.81 13.58 10.89
N GLY A 399 -13.48 13.60 10.80
CA GLY A 399 -12.57 13.06 11.80
C GLY A 399 -11.98 11.70 11.42
N ALA A 400 -11.06 11.22 12.25
CA ALA A 400 -10.26 10.03 12.01
C ALA A 400 -11.11 8.77 11.81
N ILE A 401 -12.06 8.52 12.70
CA ILE A 401 -12.92 7.32 12.65
C ILE A 401 -13.71 7.29 11.35
N ALA A 402 -14.32 8.41 10.94
CA ALA A 402 -15.10 8.48 9.71
C ALA A 402 -14.23 8.19 8.46
N SER A 403 -13.00 8.71 8.43
CA SER A 403 -12.06 8.45 7.35
C SER A 403 -11.69 6.96 7.27
N LEU A 404 -11.36 6.34 8.40
CA LEU A 404 -11.05 4.92 8.50
C LEU A 404 -12.24 4.04 8.11
N SER A 405 -13.45 4.34 8.59
CA SER A 405 -14.66 3.58 8.26
C SER A 405 -14.98 3.60 6.76
N SER A 406 -14.80 4.74 6.07
CA SER A 406 -14.97 4.78 4.60
C SER A 406 -14.02 3.85 3.86
N VAL A 407 -12.75 3.79 4.28
CA VAL A 407 -11.76 2.90 3.65
C VAL A 407 -12.02 1.44 3.99
N ALA A 408 -12.44 1.14 5.23
CA ALA A 408 -12.74 -0.23 5.69
C ALA A 408 -13.89 -0.89 4.90
N LYS A 409 -14.80 -0.12 4.32
CA LYS A 409 -15.91 -0.64 3.48
C LYS A 409 -15.46 -1.20 2.12
N LEU A 410 -14.24 -0.91 1.66
CA LEU A 410 -13.78 -1.40 0.36
C LEU A 410 -13.65 -2.93 0.38
N PRO A 411 -14.18 -3.63 -0.64
CA PRO A 411 -14.28 -5.10 -0.63
C PRO A 411 -12.92 -5.76 -0.86
N TYR A 412 -12.36 -6.39 0.15
CA TYR A 412 -11.12 -7.14 0.04
C TYR A 412 -11.22 -8.30 -0.97
N SER A 413 -12.38 -8.92 -1.11
CA SER A 413 -12.65 -9.98 -2.09
C SER A 413 -12.36 -9.54 -3.55
N ASP A 414 -12.48 -8.26 -3.84
CA ASP A 414 -12.18 -7.67 -5.14
C ASP A 414 -10.80 -6.99 -5.17
N CYS A 415 -10.12 -6.88 -4.02
CA CYS A 415 -8.83 -6.20 -3.87
C CYS A 415 -7.79 -7.07 -3.15
N GLN A 416 -7.69 -8.36 -3.48
CA GLN A 416 -6.78 -9.31 -2.82
C GLN A 416 -5.27 -9.01 -3.04
N ASP A 417 -4.93 -8.09 -3.94
CA ASP A 417 -3.58 -7.55 -4.07
C ASP A 417 -3.32 -6.35 -3.12
N GLY A 418 -4.32 -6.01 -2.31
CA GLY A 418 -4.22 -5.11 -1.16
C GLY A 418 -4.89 -3.75 -1.31
N ILE A 419 -5.34 -3.23 -0.17
CA ILE A 419 -5.97 -1.91 -0.03
C ILE A 419 -5.09 -1.08 0.89
N SER A 420 -4.30 -0.18 0.32
CA SER A 420 -3.37 0.64 1.11
C SER A 420 -4.06 1.87 1.68
N ASN A 421 -4.02 1.99 2.99
CA ASN A 421 -4.42 3.20 3.72
C ASN A 421 -3.22 3.81 4.43
N THR A 422 -3.04 5.13 4.35
CA THR A 422 -2.00 5.86 5.08
C THR A 422 -2.66 6.91 5.96
N PHE A 423 -2.63 6.66 7.25
CA PHE A 423 -3.29 7.45 8.27
C PHE A 423 -2.27 8.34 8.99
N SER A 424 -2.53 9.64 9.03
CA SER A 424 -1.69 10.59 9.76
C SER A 424 -2.51 11.26 10.86
N ILE A 425 -2.00 11.23 12.08
CA ILE A 425 -2.65 11.78 13.27
C ILE A 425 -1.66 12.58 14.10
N VAL A 426 -2.10 13.72 14.61
CA VAL A 426 -1.30 14.50 15.55
C VAL A 426 -1.23 13.74 16.88
N PRO A 427 -0.02 13.53 17.49
CA PRO A 427 0.10 12.74 18.71
C PRO A 427 -0.82 13.16 19.85
N THR A 428 -1.09 14.46 19.99
CA THR A 428 -2.00 15.00 21.01
C THR A 428 -3.46 14.62 20.79
N ALA A 429 -3.87 14.28 19.57
CA ALA A 429 -5.22 13.79 19.30
C ALA A 429 -5.43 12.36 19.82
N LEU A 430 -4.35 11.56 19.89
CA LEU A 430 -4.39 10.26 20.54
C LEU A 430 -4.39 10.34 22.07
N GLY A 431 -3.97 11.46 22.65
CA GLY A 431 -3.97 11.66 24.11
C GLY A 431 -2.75 12.46 24.59
N ARG A 432 -2.87 12.97 25.83
CA ARG A 432 -1.80 13.79 26.42
C ARG A 432 -0.66 12.93 27.01
N GLN A 433 -1.01 11.81 27.61
CA GLN A 433 -0.04 10.89 28.19
C GLN A 433 0.33 9.78 27.19
N GLU A 434 1.50 9.18 27.34
CA GLU A 434 1.95 8.08 26.49
C GLU A 434 1.01 6.87 26.56
N SER A 435 0.56 6.53 27.78
CA SER A 435 -0.43 5.45 27.97
C SER A 435 -1.73 5.69 27.22
N ASP A 436 -2.24 6.93 27.24
CA ASP A 436 -3.48 7.29 26.53
C ASP A 436 -3.28 7.14 25.03
N ARG A 437 -2.17 7.67 24.50
CA ARG A 437 -1.84 7.57 23.08
C ARG A 437 -1.74 6.13 22.62
N THR A 438 -1.06 5.29 23.42
CA THR A 438 -0.91 3.87 23.11
C THR A 438 -2.26 3.16 23.11
N ASN A 439 -3.07 3.32 24.16
CA ASN A 439 -4.38 2.66 24.26
C ASN A 439 -5.36 3.13 23.20
N ASN A 440 -5.38 4.43 22.90
CA ASN A 440 -6.27 4.98 21.88
C ASN A 440 -5.85 4.54 20.46
N LEU A 441 -4.54 4.40 20.19
CA LEU A 441 -4.09 3.84 18.91
C LEU A 441 -4.44 2.35 18.80
N VAL A 442 -4.32 1.55 19.86
CA VAL A 442 -4.81 0.16 19.88
C VAL A 442 -6.31 0.11 19.57
N GLY A 443 -7.12 0.94 20.24
CA GLY A 443 -8.55 1.00 19.99
C GLY A 443 -8.91 1.39 18.57
N LEU A 444 -8.19 2.34 17.96
CA LEU A 444 -8.37 2.71 16.56
C LEU A 444 -8.04 1.56 15.59
N LEU A 445 -6.95 0.83 15.86
CA LEU A 445 -6.54 -0.33 15.05
C LEU A 445 -7.55 -1.48 15.18
N ASP A 446 -7.98 -1.79 16.42
CA ASP A 446 -8.99 -2.83 16.66
C ASP A 446 -10.31 -2.48 15.94
N GLY A 447 -10.80 -1.24 16.07
CA GLY A 447 -12.01 -0.79 15.38
C GLY A 447 -11.89 -0.85 13.85
N TYR A 448 -10.81 -0.32 13.30
CA TYR A 448 -10.58 -0.32 11.85
C TYR A 448 -10.54 -1.74 11.25
N PHE A 449 -9.84 -2.67 11.92
CA PHE A 449 -9.73 -4.04 11.44
C PHE A 449 -11.01 -4.85 11.69
N HIS A 450 -11.72 -4.58 12.79
CA HIS A 450 -13.04 -5.17 13.04
C HIS A 450 -14.06 -4.78 11.95
N ASP A 451 -14.01 -3.53 11.47
CA ASP A 451 -14.86 -3.02 10.39
C ASP A 451 -14.47 -3.54 8.99
N GLY A 452 -13.43 -4.39 8.89
CA GLY A 452 -13.00 -5.02 7.63
C GLY A 452 -11.86 -4.28 6.92
N GLY A 453 -11.23 -3.30 7.53
CA GLY A 453 -10.03 -2.67 7.01
C GLY A 453 -8.94 -3.71 6.73
N HIS A 454 -8.21 -3.56 5.61
CA HIS A 454 -7.18 -4.52 5.22
C HIS A 454 -5.80 -4.13 5.74
N HIS A 455 -5.34 -2.92 5.43
CA HIS A 455 -4.00 -2.44 5.73
C HIS A 455 -4.01 -0.99 6.19
N ILE A 456 -3.14 -0.65 7.12
CA ILE A 456 -2.94 0.72 7.56
C ILE A 456 -1.47 1.03 7.87
N ASN A 457 -1.00 2.14 7.33
CA ASN A 457 0.18 2.86 7.77
C ASN A 457 -0.22 3.91 8.80
N VAL A 458 0.52 4.02 9.90
CA VAL A 458 0.28 5.05 10.90
C VAL A 458 1.47 6.01 10.95
N ASN A 459 1.19 7.29 10.76
CA ASN A 459 2.10 8.40 11.01
C ASN A 459 1.60 9.20 12.21
N ALA A 460 2.22 9.01 13.36
CA ALA A 460 1.93 9.81 14.55
C ALA A 460 2.95 10.96 14.65
N LEU A 461 2.69 12.06 13.97
CA LEU A 461 3.63 13.20 13.90
C LEU A 461 2.92 14.52 13.61
N ASP A 462 3.64 15.62 13.84
CA ASP A 462 3.17 16.97 13.64
C ASP A 462 3.62 17.51 12.27
N ARG A 463 2.71 18.25 11.61
CA ARG A 463 3.02 18.91 10.33
C ARG A 463 4.19 19.88 10.45
N ASN A 464 4.33 20.57 11.59
CA ASN A 464 5.44 21.51 11.81
C ASN A 464 6.80 20.80 11.83
N THR A 465 6.86 19.59 12.36
CA THR A 465 8.07 18.74 12.30
C THR A 465 8.49 18.47 10.87
N LEU A 466 7.55 18.21 9.97
CA LEU A 466 7.84 17.97 8.56
C LEU A 466 8.29 19.24 7.83
N LEU A 467 7.70 20.40 8.17
CA LEU A 467 8.12 21.69 7.61
C LEU A 467 9.55 22.03 8.05
N ASP A 468 9.85 21.85 9.34
CA ASP A 468 11.20 22.09 9.86
C ASP A 468 12.22 21.11 9.25
N ALA A 469 11.87 19.83 9.13
CA ALA A 469 12.72 18.82 8.48
C ALA A 469 12.96 19.08 6.99
N MET A 470 12.03 19.77 6.33
CA MET A 470 12.19 20.19 4.93
C MET A 470 13.17 21.35 4.78
N ASP A 471 13.24 22.23 5.77
CA ASP A 471 14.10 23.42 5.77
C ASP A 471 15.46 23.16 6.47
N HIS A 472 15.49 22.23 7.44
CA HIS A 472 16.67 21.85 8.23
C HIS A 472 16.89 20.33 8.25
N PRO A 473 17.12 19.68 7.08
CA PRO A 473 17.19 18.21 6.96
C PRO A 473 18.29 17.58 7.82
N GLU A 474 19.36 18.32 8.11
CA GLU A 474 20.48 17.86 8.96
C GLU A 474 20.05 17.51 10.39
N ASN A 475 18.99 18.13 10.90
CA ASN A 475 18.44 17.87 12.23
C ASN A 475 17.58 16.59 12.29
N TYR A 476 17.21 16.03 11.12
CA TYR A 476 16.26 14.93 11.00
C TYR A 476 16.78 13.73 10.19
N PRO A 477 18.02 13.24 10.43
CA PRO A 477 18.64 12.22 9.58
C PRO A 477 17.90 10.88 9.57
N GLN A 478 17.10 10.58 10.59
CA GLN A 478 16.34 9.33 10.72
C GLN A 478 14.83 9.52 10.67
N LEU A 479 14.34 10.73 10.35
CA LEU A 479 12.90 10.96 10.27
C LEU A 479 12.27 10.04 9.21
N THR A 480 11.58 9.03 9.70
CA THR A 480 10.90 8.04 8.87
C THR A 480 9.42 8.40 8.75
N ILE A 481 8.89 8.30 7.55
CA ILE A 481 7.48 8.53 7.27
C ILE A 481 6.91 7.40 6.42
N ARG A 482 5.69 6.98 6.76
CA ARG A 482 4.90 6.04 5.95
C ARG A 482 4.24 6.81 4.80
N VAL A 483 4.39 6.32 3.57
CA VAL A 483 3.88 7.02 2.38
C VAL A 483 2.72 6.33 1.69
N SER A 484 2.84 5.07 1.33
CA SER A 484 1.77 4.22 0.79
C SER A 484 2.27 2.79 0.70
N GLY A 485 1.98 1.97 1.71
CA GLY A 485 2.42 0.58 1.80
C GLY A 485 3.90 0.38 2.17
N TYR A 486 4.67 1.45 2.36
CA TYR A 486 6.06 1.39 2.83
C TYR A 486 6.49 2.71 3.49
N ALA A 487 7.63 2.70 4.13
CA ALA A 487 8.23 3.88 4.73
C ALA A 487 9.41 4.40 3.89
N VAL A 488 9.71 5.67 4.07
CA VAL A 488 10.88 6.33 3.50
C VAL A 488 11.49 7.25 4.54
N ASN A 489 12.75 7.60 4.34
CA ASN A 489 13.35 8.70 5.09
C ASN A 489 12.86 10.02 4.45
N PHE A 490 12.17 10.85 5.24
CA PHE A 490 11.49 12.06 4.74
C PHE A 490 12.42 13.01 4.00
N ILE A 491 13.65 13.19 4.49
CA ILE A 491 14.61 14.09 3.87
C ILE A 491 15.16 13.61 2.52
N LYS A 492 14.93 12.33 2.17
CA LYS A 492 15.29 11.77 0.85
C LYS A 492 14.19 11.89 -0.20
N LEU A 493 12.98 12.30 0.19
CA LEU A 493 11.90 12.61 -0.74
C LEU A 493 12.27 13.82 -1.61
N THR A 494 11.80 13.83 -2.86
CA THR A 494 11.83 15.05 -3.67
C THR A 494 10.98 16.14 -3.03
N ARG A 495 11.28 17.41 -3.29
CA ARG A 495 10.50 18.55 -2.73
C ARG A 495 9.01 18.39 -3.01
N GLU A 496 8.62 17.91 -4.19
CA GLU A 496 7.22 17.69 -4.54
C GLU A 496 6.55 16.59 -3.70
N GLN A 497 7.28 15.50 -3.45
CA GLN A 497 6.79 14.41 -2.60
C GLN A 497 6.70 14.84 -1.13
N GLN A 498 7.66 15.64 -0.64
CA GLN A 498 7.60 16.24 0.70
C GLN A 498 6.35 17.11 0.85
N LEU A 499 6.08 17.98 -0.15
CA LEU A 499 4.90 18.83 -0.16
C LEU A 499 3.59 18.02 -0.25
N ASP A 500 3.57 16.92 -1.00
CA ASP A 500 2.43 15.99 -1.03
C ASP A 500 2.14 15.45 0.38
N VAL A 501 3.18 14.95 1.06
CA VAL A 501 3.03 14.43 2.43
C VAL A 501 2.53 15.50 3.40
N ILE A 502 3.07 16.70 3.34
CA ILE A 502 2.68 17.83 4.23
C ILE A 502 1.23 18.26 3.99
N LYS A 503 0.74 18.14 2.75
CA LYS A 503 -0.64 18.49 2.38
C LYS A 503 -1.67 17.44 2.78
N ARG A 504 -1.26 16.22 3.13
CA ARG A 504 -2.18 15.15 3.56
C ARG A 504 -2.97 15.58 4.78
N THR A 505 -4.11 14.93 4.98
CA THR A 505 -4.91 15.17 6.20
C THR A 505 -4.14 14.69 7.42
N PHE A 506 -3.96 15.55 8.40
CA PHE A 506 -3.49 15.22 9.73
C PHE A 506 -4.67 15.38 10.67
N HIS A 507 -5.15 14.25 11.17
CA HIS A 507 -6.31 14.27 12.07
C HIS A 507 -5.92 14.87 13.42
N GLU A 508 -6.62 15.94 13.81
CA GLU A 508 -6.41 16.64 15.08
C GLU A 508 -7.37 16.15 16.18
N ARG A 509 -8.27 15.24 15.82
CA ARG A 509 -9.23 14.57 16.72
C ARG A 509 -9.53 13.15 16.20
N VAL A 510 -9.81 12.27 17.13
CA VAL A 510 -10.28 10.91 16.86
C VAL A 510 -11.74 10.89 16.43
#